data_bd307f09b39be96b644bebb6ff5548dc
#
_entry.id   bd307f09b39be96b644bebb6ff5548dc
#
_cell.length_a   1.000
_cell.length_b   1.000
_cell.length_c   1.000
_cell.angle_alpha   90.00
_cell.angle_beta   90.00
_cell.angle_gamma   90.00
#
_symmetry.space_group_name_H-M   'P 1'
#
loop_
_entity.id
_entity.type
_entity.pdbx_description
1 polymer ?
#
loop_
_entity_poly.entity_id
_entity_poly.type
_entity_poly.pdbx_seq_one_letter_code
_entity_poly.pdbx_strand_id
1 'polypeptide(L)'
;LDFNDYQKGYNELLGNLTQSGFLPVNIFRQVFNAINKNPYHYVFVIEDPETNKIIASSTLLLEWKFTHGASQVGHIEDVVICPSFQGKGLGKQIIRHIIEFVRENKSDCYKVILDCDEKNTGFYEKCGFKNNGVEMRYNF
;
A
#
# COMPACT_ATOMS: atom_id res chain seq x y z
N LEU A 1 7.76 -6.22 -2.47
CA LEU A 1 8.84 -5.28 -2.83
C LEU A 1 10.18 -5.96 -2.61
N ASP A 2 11.09 -5.86 -3.58
CA ASP A 2 12.49 -6.29 -3.52
C ASP A 2 13.43 -5.08 -3.60
N PHE A 3 14.67 -5.24 -3.12
CA PHE A 3 15.65 -4.14 -3.17
C PHE A 3 15.95 -3.68 -4.61
N ASN A 4 15.93 -4.61 -5.57
CA ASN A 4 16.16 -4.33 -6.98
C ASN A 4 15.04 -3.52 -7.65
N ASP A 5 13.87 -3.43 -7.03
CA ASP A 5 12.73 -2.68 -7.56
C ASP A 5 13.01 -1.16 -7.60
N TYR A 6 13.99 -0.69 -6.80
CA TYR A 6 14.51 0.67 -6.93
C TYR A 6 14.97 0.98 -8.37
N GLN A 7 15.69 0.06 -9.00
CA GLN A 7 16.17 0.21 -10.39
C GLN A 7 15.07 0.02 -11.43
N LYS A 8 13.94 -0.57 -11.03
CA LYS A 8 12.76 -0.77 -11.88
C LYS A 8 11.78 0.40 -11.84
N GLY A 9 12.18 1.56 -11.31
CA GLY A 9 11.37 2.77 -11.30
C GLY A 9 10.42 2.89 -10.10
N TYR A 10 10.66 2.16 -9.00
CA TYR A 10 9.82 2.26 -7.81
C TYR A 10 9.78 3.68 -7.22
N ASN A 11 10.94 4.36 -7.17
CA ASN A 11 11.01 5.73 -6.66
C ASN A 11 10.23 6.73 -7.54
N GLU A 12 10.30 6.58 -8.85
CA GLU A 12 9.55 7.39 -9.81
C GLU A 12 8.03 7.14 -9.69
N LEU A 13 7.64 5.89 -9.43
CA LEU A 13 6.24 5.55 -9.19
C LEU A 13 5.69 6.30 -7.98
N LEU A 14 6.43 6.34 -6.85
CA LEU A 14 6.02 7.06 -5.63
C LEU A 14 5.86 8.56 -5.86
N GLY A 15 6.59 9.14 -6.82
CA GLY A 15 6.44 10.54 -7.23
C GLY A 15 5.05 10.89 -7.77
N ASN A 16 4.24 9.91 -8.16
CA ASN A 16 2.85 10.11 -8.55
C ASN A 16 1.87 10.18 -7.38
N LEU A 17 2.31 9.80 -6.18
CA LEU A 17 1.48 9.81 -4.97
C LEU A 17 1.55 11.17 -4.27
N THR A 18 2.76 11.68 -4.12
CA THR A 18 3.05 12.94 -3.42
C THR A 18 4.34 13.54 -3.94
N GLN A 19 4.70 14.75 -3.48
CA GLN A 19 6.03 15.31 -3.73
C GLN A 19 7.11 14.49 -3.03
N SER A 20 7.33 13.28 -3.51
CA SER A 20 8.49 12.48 -3.13
C SER A 20 9.66 13.02 -3.93
N GLY A 21 10.53 13.81 -3.36
CA GLY A 21 11.79 14.16 -4.01
C GLY A 21 12.57 12.91 -4.42
N PHE A 22 13.63 13.08 -5.22
CA PHE A 22 14.54 11.96 -5.53
C PHE A 22 15.04 11.33 -4.22
N LEU A 23 14.76 10.06 -4.00
CA LEU A 23 15.22 9.30 -2.86
C LEU A 23 16.55 8.61 -3.23
N PRO A 24 17.70 9.05 -2.67
CA PRO A 24 18.99 8.39 -2.95
C PRO A 24 18.96 6.91 -2.55
N VAL A 25 19.67 6.06 -3.31
CA VAL A 25 19.66 4.60 -3.11
C VAL A 25 20.11 4.17 -1.70
N ASN A 26 21.01 4.92 -1.07
CA ASN A 26 21.44 4.64 0.30
C ASN A 26 20.32 4.88 1.32
N ILE A 27 19.49 5.90 1.13
CA ILE A 27 18.32 6.19 1.96
C ILE A 27 17.23 5.14 1.68
N PHE A 28 16.96 4.83 0.39
CA PHE A 28 16.06 3.74 0.04
C PHE A 28 16.45 2.43 0.75
N ARG A 29 17.74 2.07 0.74
CA ARG A 29 18.25 0.88 1.42
C ARG A 29 18.00 0.90 2.92
N GLN A 30 18.18 2.03 3.58
CA GLN A 30 17.91 2.16 5.01
C GLN A 30 16.43 1.93 5.32
N VAL A 31 15.53 2.57 4.57
CA VAL A 31 14.07 2.42 4.72
C VAL A 31 13.64 1.00 4.39
N PHE A 32 14.10 0.44 3.26
CA PHE A 32 13.83 -0.93 2.84
C PHE A 32 14.20 -1.95 3.92
N ASN A 33 15.41 -1.82 4.50
CA ASN A 33 15.85 -2.70 5.57
C ASN A 33 15.02 -2.53 6.86
N ALA A 34 14.57 -1.32 7.18
CA ALA A 34 13.71 -1.07 8.33
C ALA A 34 12.34 -1.73 8.13
N ILE A 35 11.76 -1.59 6.94
CA ILE A 35 10.48 -2.23 6.55
C ILE A 35 10.61 -3.75 6.63
N ASN A 36 11.64 -4.34 6.00
CA ASN A 36 11.81 -5.80 5.97
C ASN A 36 12.09 -6.45 7.34
N LYS A 37 12.58 -5.68 8.31
CA LYS A 37 12.73 -6.16 9.69
C LYS A 37 11.42 -6.14 10.48
N ASN A 38 10.41 -5.45 10.00
CA ASN A 38 9.11 -5.36 10.66
C ASN A 38 8.16 -6.44 10.08
N PRO A 39 7.82 -7.49 10.85
CA PRO A 39 6.96 -8.59 10.38
C PRO A 39 5.50 -8.17 10.16
N TYR A 40 5.17 -6.92 10.47
CA TYR A 40 3.83 -6.34 10.32
C TYR A 40 3.76 -5.28 9.22
N HIS A 41 4.82 -5.13 8.41
CA HIS A 41 4.89 -4.14 7.35
C HIS A 41 5.17 -4.82 6.00
N TYR A 42 4.21 -4.75 5.09
CA TYR A 42 4.25 -5.39 3.77
C TYR A 42 4.11 -4.34 2.69
N VAL A 43 5.00 -4.35 1.70
CA VAL A 43 4.86 -3.52 0.51
C VAL A 43 4.62 -4.42 -0.69
N PHE A 44 3.46 -4.28 -1.31
CA PHE A 44 3.05 -5.00 -2.51
C PHE A 44 3.36 -4.17 -3.74
N VAL A 45 3.84 -4.81 -4.79
CA VAL A 45 4.13 -4.16 -6.06
C VAL A 45 3.56 -4.98 -7.22
N ILE A 46 3.23 -4.30 -8.31
CA ILE A 46 2.94 -4.94 -9.61
C ILE A 46 4.07 -4.53 -10.55
N GLU A 47 4.73 -5.52 -11.13
CA GLU A 47 5.73 -5.34 -12.18
C GLU A 47 5.08 -5.59 -13.54
N ASP A 48 5.36 -4.73 -14.51
CA ASP A 48 4.99 -4.95 -15.90
C ASP A 48 5.99 -5.92 -16.55
N PRO A 49 5.54 -7.10 -17.00
CA PRO A 49 6.45 -8.10 -17.55
C PRO A 49 7.09 -7.70 -18.88
N GLU A 50 6.51 -6.75 -19.60
CA GLU A 50 7.06 -6.30 -20.90
C GLU A 50 8.22 -5.32 -20.71
N THR A 51 8.14 -4.46 -19.68
CA THR A 51 9.11 -3.38 -19.47
C THR A 51 10.01 -3.63 -18.25
N ASN A 52 9.69 -4.61 -17.40
CA ASN A 52 10.30 -4.85 -16.09
C ASN A 52 10.25 -3.61 -15.18
N LYS A 53 9.21 -2.78 -15.32
CA LYS A 53 9.00 -1.59 -14.46
C LYS A 53 7.96 -1.88 -13.40
N ILE A 54 8.16 -1.27 -12.23
CA ILE A 54 7.13 -1.28 -11.19
C ILE A 54 6.07 -0.25 -11.57
N ILE A 55 4.84 -0.71 -11.77
CA ILE A 55 3.71 0.08 -12.29
C ILE A 55 2.61 0.32 -11.27
N ALA A 56 2.64 -0.39 -10.15
CA ALA A 56 1.72 -0.16 -9.02
C ALA A 56 2.39 -0.54 -7.71
N SER A 57 1.99 0.12 -6.63
CA SER A 57 2.40 -0.20 -5.26
C SER A 57 1.29 0.07 -4.28
N SER A 58 1.31 -0.65 -3.17
CA SER A 58 0.51 -0.37 -1.98
C SER A 58 1.16 -1.00 -0.75
N THR A 59 1.00 -0.36 0.39
CA THR A 59 1.53 -0.81 1.67
C THR A 59 0.42 -1.37 2.55
N LEU A 60 0.69 -2.44 3.30
CA LEU A 60 -0.14 -2.96 4.37
C LEU A 60 0.65 -2.91 5.67
N LEU A 61 0.11 -2.21 6.66
CA LEU A 61 0.58 -2.23 8.04
C LEU A 61 -0.41 -3.01 8.91
N LEU A 62 0.07 -3.90 9.76
CA LEU A 62 -0.73 -4.62 10.75
C LEU A 62 -0.45 -4.06 12.14
N GLU A 63 -1.47 -3.52 12.76
CA GLU A 63 -1.40 -2.92 14.10
C GLU A 63 -2.06 -3.84 15.14
N TRP A 64 -1.33 -4.20 16.20
CA TRP A 64 -1.91 -4.91 17.33
C TRP A 64 -2.80 -4.01 18.18
N LYS A 65 -3.95 -4.53 18.57
CA LYS A 65 -4.89 -3.88 19.48
C LYS A 65 -5.05 -4.70 20.76
N PHE A 66 -5.11 -4.05 21.90
CA PHE A 66 -5.51 -4.71 23.17
C PHE A 66 -7.01 -5.01 23.22
N THR A 67 -7.79 -4.40 22.33
CA THR A 67 -9.23 -4.65 22.16
C THR A 67 -9.48 -5.85 21.23
N HIS A 68 -10.74 -6.29 21.12
CA HIS A 68 -11.16 -7.39 20.25
C HIS A 68 -10.36 -8.70 20.47
N GLY A 69 -10.04 -9.03 21.73
CA GLY A 69 -9.31 -10.26 22.06
C GLY A 69 -7.84 -10.26 21.63
N ALA A 70 -7.18 -9.11 21.68
CA ALA A 70 -5.80 -8.91 21.20
C ALA A 70 -5.66 -9.22 19.70
N SER A 71 -6.55 -8.64 18.89
CA SER A 71 -6.55 -8.77 17.42
C SER A 71 -5.75 -7.69 16.73
N GLN A 72 -5.61 -7.81 15.41
CA GLN A 72 -4.94 -6.84 14.55
C GLN A 72 -5.92 -6.01 13.71
N VAL A 73 -5.49 -4.82 13.32
CA VAL A 73 -6.11 -3.98 12.28
C VAL A 73 -5.10 -3.82 11.14
N GLY A 74 -5.52 -4.10 9.91
CA GLY A 74 -4.74 -3.80 8.72
C GLY A 74 -5.00 -2.35 8.28
N HIS A 75 -3.93 -1.62 7.95
CA HIS A 75 -3.98 -0.30 7.35
C HIS A 75 -3.40 -0.39 5.94
N ILE A 76 -4.19 -0.04 4.92
CA ILE A 76 -3.70 0.09 3.55
C ILE A 76 -3.27 1.53 3.33
N GLU A 77 -2.01 1.69 2.90
CA GLU A 77 -1.37 2.97 2.71
C GLU A 77 -0.72 3.04 1.32
N ASP A 78 -0.40 4.25 0.87
CA ASP A 78 0.42 4.52 -0.31
C ASP A 78 -0.03 3.78 -1.57
N VAL A 79 -1.34 3.78 -1.85
CA VAL A 79 -1.88 3.14 -3.06
C VAL A 79 -1.58 4.01 -4.28
N VAL A 80 -0.70 3.54 -5.14
CA VAL A 80 -0.29 4.26 -6.34
C VAL A 80 -0.28 3.38 -7.57
N ILE A 81 -0.78 3.93 -8.68
CA ILE A 81 -0.75 3.30 -10.00
C ILE A 81 -0.08 4.28 -10.98
N CYS A 82 0.87 3.78 -11.74
CA CYS A 82 1.49 4.56 -12.81
C CYS A 82 0.42 5.16 -13.73
N PRO A 83 0.46 6.48 -14.04
CA PRO A 83 -0.59 7.16 -14.82
C PRO A 83 -0.92 6.48 -16.15
N SER A 84 0.08 5.96 -16.88
CA SER A 84 -0.12 5.25 -18.16
C SER A 84 -0.81 3.90 -18.02
N PHE A 85 -0.95 3.39 -16.79
CA PHE A 85 -1.62 2.13 -16.48
C PHE A 85 -2.92 2.30 -15.69
N GLN A 86 -3.33 3.52 -15.41
CA GLN A 86 -4.63 3.80 -14.78
C GLN A 86 -5.79 3.38 -15.72
N GLY A 87 -6.95 3.09 -15.13
CA GLY A 87 -8.13 2.62 -15.87
C GLY A 87 -8.07 1.15 -16.30
N LYS A 88 -6.94 0.46 -16.15
CA LYS A 88 -6.76 -0.96 -16.53
C LYS A 88 -7.10 -1.95 -15.41
N GLY A 89 -7.66 -1.50 -14.29
CA GLY A 89 -8.08 -2.35 -13.18
C GLY A 89 -6.98 -2.72 -12.17
N LEU A 90 -5.73 -2.25 -12.33
CA LEU A 90 -4.60 -2.61 -11.47
C LEU A 90 -4.82 -2.18 -10.01
N GLY A 91 -5.42 -1.02 -9.77
CA GLY A 91 -5.76 -0.58 -8.41
C GLY A 91 -6.69 -1.57 -7.70
N LYS A 92 -7.74 -2.04 -8.39
CA LYS A 92 -8.63 -3.07 -7.83
C LYS A 92 -7.91 -4.41 -7.62
N GLN A 93 -6.99 -4.75 -8.52
CA GLN A 93 -6.22 -5.99 -8.42
C GLN A 93 -5.31 -6.00 -7.20
N ILE A 94 -4.54 -4.92 -6.96
CA ILE A 94 -3.62 -4.85 -5.82
C ILE A 94 -4.39 -4.82 -4.50
N ILE A 95 -5.48 -4.06 -4.39
CA ILE A 95 -6.33 -4.02 -3.19
C ILE A 95 -6.93 -5.39 -2.90
N ARG A 96 -7.48 -6.09 -3.92
CA ARG A 96 -8.02 -7.42 -3.74
C ARG A 96 -6.96 -8.41 -3.28
N HIS A 97 -5.77 -8.36 -3.86
CA HIS A 97 -4.66 -9.22 -3.46
C HIS A 97 -4.27 -9.01 -1.98
N ILE A 98 -4.22 -7.75 -1.52
CA ILE A 98 -3.95 -7.44 -0.10
C ILE A 98 -5.05 -8.02 0.80
N ILE A 99 -6.32 -7.87 0.45
CA ILE A 99 -7.43 -8.42 1.24
C ILE A 99 -7.39 -9.95 1.29
N GLU A 100 -7.09 -10.60 0.16
CA GLU A 100 -6.91 -12.06 0.09
C GLU A 100 -5.71 -12.50 0.94
N PHE A 101 -4.57 -11.80 0.84
CA PHE A 101 -3.39 -12.06 1.69
C PHE A 101 -3.73 -11.98 3.18
N VAL A 102 -4.46 -10.96 3.62
CA VAL A 102 -4.88 -10.82 5.03
C VAL A 102 -5.79 -11.98 5.43
N ARG A 103 -6.78 -12.35 4.61
CA ARG A 103 -7.70 -13.46 4.89
C ARG A 103 -6.98 -14.79 5.07
N GLU A 104 -6.00 -15.06 4.24
CA GLU A 104 -5.31 -16.36 4.21
C GLU A 104 -4.20 -16.48 5.25
N ASN A 105 -3.55 -15.35 5.59
CA ASN A 105 -2.31 -15.38 6.36
C ASN A 105 -2.38 -14.65 7.70
N LYS A 106 -3.48 -13.91 7.99
CA LYS A 106 -3.59 -13.03 9.16
C LYS A 106 -4.93 -13.25 9.88
N SER A 107 -5.12 -14.45 10.42
CA SER A 107 -6.36 -14.85 11.13
C SER A 107 -6.75 -13.92 12.28
N ASP A 108 -5.75 -13.24 12.90
CA ASP A 108 -5.97 -12.30 13.99
C ASP A 108 -6.39 -10.89 13.51
N CYS A 109 -6.38 -10.64 12.20
CA CYS A 109 -6.79 -9.36 11.63
C CYS A 109 -8.32 -9.34 11.45
N TYR A 110 -9.03 -8.54 12.25
CA TYR A 110 -10.50 -8.50 12.22
C TYR A 110 -11.08 -7.45 11.25
N LYS A 111 -10.28 -6.50 10.81
CA LYS A 111 -10.66 -5.51 9.77
C LYS A 111 -9.44 -4.94 9.07
N VAL A 112 -9.69 -4.42 7.86
CA VAL A 112 -8.72 -3.58 7.12
C VAL A 112 -9.36 -2.20 6.90
N ILE A 113 -8.60 -1.15 7.11
CA ILE A 113 -9.01 0.25 6.92
C ILE A 113 -8.04 0.97 5.99
N LEU A 114 -8.47 2.07 5.44
CA LEU A 114 -7.70 3.05 4.69
C LEU A 114 -8.37 4.43 4.79
N ASP A 115 -7.62 5.48 4.52
CA ASP A 115 -8.16 6.80 4.23
C ASP A 115 -7.96 7.14 2.75
N CYS A 116 -8.78 8.02 2.22
CA CYS A 116 -8.68 8.46 0.84
C CYS A 116 -9.37 9.81 0.62
N ASP A 117 -8.95 10.51 -0.45
CA ASP A 117 -9.69 11.66 -0.94
C ASP A 117 -11.16 11.27 -1.27
N GLU A 118 -12.09 12.17 -1.03
CA GLU A 118 -13.53 11.97 -1.32
C GLU A 118 -13.79 11.51 -2.75
N LYS A 119 -13.04 12.05 -3.73
CA LYS A 119 -13.12 11.64 -5.15
C LYS A 119 -12.82 10.15 -5.41
N ASN A 120 -12.10 9.49 -4.48
CA ASN A 120 -11.70 8.08 -4.59
C ASN A 120 -12.64 7.13 -3.84
N THR A 121 -13.60 7.64 -3.07
CA THR A 121 -14.54 6.84 -2.26
C THR A 121 -15.24 5.78 -3.10
N GLY A 122 -15.79 6.17 -4.25
CA GLY A 122 -16.47 5.24 -5.15
C GLY A 122 -15.59 4.14 -5.75
N PHE A 123 -14.27 4.36 -5.82
CA PHE A 123 -13.32 3.31 -6.19
C PHE A 123 -13.19 2.27 -5.08
N TYR A 124 -13.00 2.70 -3.83
CA TYR A 124 -12.85 1.79 -2.70
C TYR A 124 -14.15 1.08 -2.33
N GLU A 125 -15.31 1.70 -2.54
CA GLU A 125 -16.61 1.04 -2.41
C GLU A 125 -16.74 -0.14 -3.37
N LYS A 126 -16.27 0.00 -4.63
CA LYS A 126 -16.22 -1.10 -5.60
C LYS A 126 -15.21 -2.19 -5.22
N CYS A 127 -14.29 -1.90 -4.30
CA CYS A 127 -13.39 -2.88 -3.71
C CYS A 127 -13.96 -3.53 -2.43
N GLY A 128 -15.18 -3.14 -2.01
CA GLY A 128 -15.87 -3.70 -0.85
C GLY A 128 -15.69 -2.92 0.45
N PHE A 129 -15.02 -1.78 0.43
CA PHE A 129 -14.92 -0.89 1.58
C PHE A 129 -16.21 -0.10 1.78
N LYS A 130 -16.40 0.42 2.98
CA LYS A 130 -17.51 1.33 3.33
C LYS A 130 -16.95 2.54 4.02
N ASN A 131 -17.49 3.71 3.72
CA ASN A 131 -17.17 4.92 4.47
C ASN A 131 -17.63 4.73 5.94
N ASN A 132 -16.71 4.89 6.88
CA ASN A 132 -16.96 4.62 8.30
C ASN A 132 -16.34 5.67 9.22
N GLY A 133 -15.98 6.82 8.71
CA GLY A 133 -15.39 7.87 9.53
C GLY A 133 -14.78 9.00 8.72
N VAL A 134 -14.10 9.89 9.41
CA VAL A 134 -13.40 11.05 8.88
C VAL A 134 -11.94 10.99 9.33
N GLU A 135 -11.01 11.24 8.40
CA GLU A 135 -9.61 11.45 8.74
C GLU A 135 -9.44 12.79 9.46
N MET A 136 -8.69 12.80 10.55
CA MET A 136 -8.26 14.00 11.23
C MET A 136 -6.73 14.05 11.19
N ARG A 137 -6.15 15.15 10.66
CA ARG A 137 -4.72 15.30 10.43
C ARG A 137 -4.15 16.47 11.22
N TYR A 138 -3.01 16.24 11.85
CA TYR A 138 -2.17 17.28 12.43
C TYR A 138 -0.79 17.26 11.72
N ASN A 139 -0.40 18.38 11.13
CA ASN A 139 0.90 18.52 10.45
C ASN A 139 1.89 19.24 11.39
N PHE A 140 3.14 18.80 11.36
CA PHE A 140 4.25 19.42 12.08
C PHE A 140 4.97 20.47 11.23
#